data_886498d6284ad6615b34f1ff7ed3c0a4
#
_entry.id   886498d6284ad6615b34f1ff7ed3c0a4
#
_cell.length_a   1.000
_cell.length_b   1.000
_cell.length_c   1.000
_cell.angle_alpha   90.00
_cell.angle_beta   90.00
_cell.angle_gamma   90.00
#
_symmetry.space_group_name_H-M   'P 1'
#
loop_
_entity.id
_entity.type
_entity.pdbx_description
1 polymer ?
#
loop_
_entity_poly.entity_id
_entity_poly.type
_entity_poly.pdbx_seq_one_letter_code
_entity_poly.pdbx_strand_id
1 'polypeptide(L)'
;MPKTERWGKKFKDKRDWATYNAKLIKRGEWFFDFSFLESITEELKVMNKNKVGRPYSYSNSFIEFESKLQPYFDYRSIQGICGTLSEKIFGFPVNNYTNACRRINALELNLPEIDFDKPIYVGNDGSGIKVSNRGEWMRQKWHVRRGWIKAVITMDVESKKLLDIEVFEKGDSEPDIFERHIKTLIKKGARIKKGCGDGAHDKRKLFNTFEKYGIEHALKPRSNASTKARGSISRAREVRKFKELGYEKWAEEKEYGMRWSTEGKFSSVKRKFGEIVRSTKKNNMIEEARRKFILYEQMMTYAEA
;
A
#
# COMPACT_ATOMS: atom_id res chain seq x y z
N MET A 1 6.84 -36.05 0.18
CA MET A 1 5.95 -35.07 0.86
C MET A 1 4.52 -35.35 0.45
N PRO A 2 3.54 -35.36 1.37
CA PRO A 2 2.15 -35.60 1.01
C PRO A 2 1.66 -34.52 0.07
N LYS A 3 0.93 -34.93 -0.98
CA LYS A 3 0.29 -34.02 -1.91
C LYS A 3 -0.88 -33.37 -1.18
N THR A 4 -0.73 -32.14 -0.75
CA THR A 4 -1.83 -31.37 -0.17
C THR A 4 -2.81 -30.97 -1.28
N GLU A 5 -4.05 -31.38 -1.15
CA GLU A 5 -5.14 -30.88 -1.98
C GLU A 5 -5.54 -29.50 -1.49
N ARG A 6 -5.47 -28.50 -2.36
CA ARG A 6 -5.97 -27.17 -2.10
C ARG A 6 -7.08 -26.87 -3.10
N TRP A 7 -8.31 -26.66 -2.60
CA TRP A 7 -9.48 -26.42 -3.44
C TRP A 7 -9.76 -27.55 -4.47
N GLY A 8 -9.55 -28.79 -4.08
CA GLY A 8 -9.74 -29.96 -4.96
C GLY A 8 -8.71 -30.13 -6.08
N LYS A 9 -7.67 -29.28 -6.13
CA LYS A 9 -6.56 -29.40 -7.09
C LYS A 9 -5.30 -29.86 -6.42
N LYS A 10 -4.61 -30.83 -7.02
CA LYS A 10 -3.28 -31.28 -6.56
C LYS A 10 -2.30 -30.11 -6.69
N PHE A 11 -1.79 -29.62 -5.57
CA PHE A 11 -0.83 -28.54 -5.50
C PHE A 11 0.55 -29.09 -5.13
N LYS A 12 1.57 -28.80 -5.94
CA LYS A 12 2.97 -29.05 -5.60
C LYS A 12 3.60 -27.73 -5.18
N ASP A 13 3.98 -27.63 -3.91
CA ASP A 13 4.72 -26.47 -3.42
C ASP A 13 6.13 -26.47 -4.01
N LYS A 14 6.48 -25.38 -4.72
CA LYS A 14 7.77 -25.20 -5.37
C LYS A 14 8.70 -24.25 -4.59
N ARG A 15 8.28 -23.80 -3.38
CA ARG A 15 9.07 -22.86 -2.60
C ARG A 15 10.32 -23.53 -2.06
N ASP A 16 11.43 -22.81 -2.08
CA ASP A 16 12.54 -23.08 -1.19
C ASP A 16 12.15 -22.66 0.23
N TRP A 17 11.86 -23.65 1.06
CA TRP A 17 11.39 -23.43 2.42
C TRP A 17 12.44 -22.80 3.32
N ALA A 18 13.73 -23.06 3.10
CA ALA A 18 14.81 -22.47 3.89
C ALA A 18 14.86 -20.96 3.68
N THR A 19 14.95 -20.52 2.44
CA THR A 19 14.93 -19.09 2.07
C THR A 19 13.62 -18.42 2.47
N TYR A 20 12.47 -19.09 2.29
CA TYR A 20 11.19 -18.55 2.69
C TYR A 20 11.09 -18.31 4.21
N ASN A 21 11.53 -19.29 5.02
CA ASN A 21 11.49 -19.18 6.48
C ASN A 21 12.49 -18.13 6.99
N ALA A 22 13.69 -18.04 6.41
CA ALA A 22 14.66 -17.00 6.75
C ALA A 22 14.07 -15.59 6.56
N LYS A 23 13.39 -15.35 5.44
CA LYS A 23 12.69 -14.07 5.20
C LYS A 23 11.56 -13.81 6.21
N LEU A 24 10.85 -14.84 6.67
CA LEU A 24 9.82 -14.68 7.70
C LEU A 24 10.42 -14.32 9.08
N ILE A 25 11.56 -14.88 9.42
CA ILE A 25 12.32 -14.55 10.65
C ILE A 25 12.74 -13.09 10.59
N LYS A 26 13.37 -12.64 9.51
CA LYS A 26 13.77 -11.23 9.31
C LYS A 26 12.59 -10.26 9.44
N ARG A 27 11.38 -10.63 9.00
CA ARG A 27 10.19 -9.79 9.22
C ARG A 27 9.83 -9.63 10.71
N GLY A 28 10.20 -10.60 11.55
CA GLY A 28 10.08 -10.48 13.01
C GLY A 28 11.12 -9.52 13.57
N GLU A 29 12.37 -9.65 13.13
CA GLU A 29 13.49 -8.79 13.54
C GLU A 29 13.20 -7.31 13.24
N TRP A 30 12.59 -6.99 12.10
CA TRP A 30 12.20 -5.62 11.73
C TRP A 30 11.42 -4.86 12.81
N PHE A 31 10.61 -5.56 13.62
CA PHE A 31 9.86 -4.92 14.71
C PHE A 31 10.74 -4.45 15.86
N PHE A 32 11.87 -5.12 16.06
CA PHE A 32 12.83 -4.85 17.14
C PHE A 32 14.17 -4.34 16.60
N ASP A 33 14.14 -3.71 15.43
CA ASP A 33 15.26 -2.96 14.92
C ASP A 33 15.40 -1.66 15.72
N PHE A 34 16.47 -1.59 16.52
CA PHE A 34 16.81 -0.47 17.38
C PHE A 34 17.96 0.39 16.82
N SER A 35 18.26 0.27 15.55
CA SER A 35 19.32 1.03 14.87
C SER A 35 19.16 2.55 15.03
N PHE A 36 17.93 3.02 15.22
CA PHE A 36 17.64 4.44 15.50
C PHE A 36 18.34 4.98 16.75
N LEU A 37 18.69 4.12 17.73
CA LEU A 37 19.37 4.56 18.94
C LEU A 37 20.76 5.17 18.65
N GLU A 38 21.41 4.72 17.58
CA GLU A 38 22.73 5.21 17.17
C GLU A 38 22.66 6.62 16.59
N SER A 39 21.55 6.98 15.95
CA SER A 39 21.38 8.25 15.23
C SER A 39 20.48 9.28 15.95
N ILE A 40 19.82 8.90 17.03
CA ILE A 40 18.78 9.72 17.69
C ILE A 40 19.26 11.14 18.07
N THR A 41 20.49 11.26 18.55
CA THR A 41 21.06 12.55 19.01
C THR A 41 21.30 13.49 17.84
N GLU A 42 21.88 12.99 16.76
CA GLU A 42 22.15 13.79 15.55
C GLU A 42 20.87 14.16 14.84
N GLU A 43 19.92 13.23 14.74
CA GLU A 43 18.61 13.50 14.17
C GLU A 43 17.88 14.61 14.94
N LEU A 44 17.89 14.55 16.29
CA LEU A 44 17.31 15.60 17.13
C LEU A 44 17.96 16.97 16.95
N LYS A 45 19.29 17.02 16.78
CA LYS A 45 20.00 18.28 16.47
C LYS A 45 19.52 18.87 15.15
N VAL A 46 19.41 18.04 14.10
CA VAL A 46 18.92 18.47 12.78
C VAL A 46 17.45 18.95 12.87
N MET A 47 16.58 18.16 13.51
CA MET A 47 15.15 18.47 13.65
C MET A 47 14.90 19.76 14.43
N ASN A 48 15.77 20.10 15.38
CA ASN A 48 15.64 21.29 16.23
C ASN A 48 16.38 22.50 15.70
N LYS A 49 17.18 22.35 14.64
CA LYS A 49 17.88 23.47 14.01
C LYS A 49 16.89 24.50 13.49
N ASN A 50 17.03 25.75 13.93
CA ASN A 50 16.13 26.87 13.56
C ASN A 50 14.64 26.67 13.94
N LYS A 51 14.33 25.72 14.81
CA LYS A 51 12.95 25.49 15.24
C LYS A 51 12.50 26.59 16.19
N VAL A 52 11.39 27.23 15.89
CA VAL A 52 10.72 28.18 16.78
C VAL A 52 9.83 27.42 17.76
N GLY A 53 9.86 27.79 19.04
CA GLY A 53 9.09 27.16 20.11
C GLY A 53 9.81 25.95 20.74
N ARG A 54 9.04 25.13 21.49
CA ARG A 54 9.61 24.00 22.25
C ARG A 54 10.30 22.97 21.31
N PRO A 55 11.55 22.60 21.60
CA PRO A 55 12.26 21.62 20.79
C PRO A 55 11.62 20.24 20.85
N TYR A 56 11.85 19.44 19.82
CA TYR A 56 11.48 18.03 19.82
C TYR A 56 12.38 17.27 20.79
N SER A 57 11.75 16.41 21.60
CA SER A 57 12.43 15.52 22.54
C SER A 57 12.59 14.10 22.02
N TYR A 58 11.94 13.78 20.90
CA TYR A 58 11.93 12.45 20.27
C TYR A 58 12.18 12.59 18.78
N SER A 59 13.09 11.77 18.24
CA SER A 59 13.43 11.73 16.82
C SER A 59 12.30 11.15 15.98
N ASN A 60 12.28 11.41 14.68
CA ASN A 60 11.29 10.79 13.78
C ASN A 60 11.53 9.29 13.65
N SER A 61 12.78 8.84 13.66
CA SER A 61 13.15 7.43 13.65
C SER A 61 12.59 6.64 14.84
N PHE A 62 12.63 7.24 16.04
CA PHE A 62 11.96 6.65 17.20
C PHE A 62 10.42 6.64 17.05
N ILE A 63 9.82 7.71 16.54
CA ILE A 63 8.37 7.74 16.27
C ILE A 63 8.00 6.71 15.19
N GLU A 64 8.88 6.46 14.21
CA GLU A 64 8.70 5.39 13.24
C GLU A 64 8.71 4.02 13.92
N PHE A 65 9.63 3.77 14.86
CA PHE A 65 9.61 2.57 15.68
C PHE A 65 8.26 2.41 16.42
N GLU A 66 7.78 3.44 17.14
CA GLU A 66 6.47 3.41 17.78
C GLU A 66 5.34 3.12 16.79
N SER A 67 5.45 3.64 15.55
CA SER A 67 4.46 3.44 14.50
C SER A 67 4.38 2.00 13.99
N LYS A 68 5.47 1.21 14.06
CA LYS A 68 5.49 -0.22 13.75
C LYS A 68 4.59 -1.02 14.71
N LEU A 69 4.48 -0.55 15.95
CA LEU A 69 3.69 -1.20 17.01
C LEU A 69 2.20 -0.82 16.95
N GLN A 70 1.88 0.38 16.43
CA GLN A 70 0.53 0.93 16.45
C GLN A 70 -0.56 0.06 15.81
N PRO A 71 -0.34 -0.71 14.73
CA PRO A 71 -1.36 -1.62 14.19
C PRO A 71 -1.82 -2.71 15.16
N TYR A 72 -1.00 -3.07 16.14
CA TYR A 72 -1.27 -4.15 17.11
C TYR A 72 -1.69 -3.63 18.48
N PHE A 73 -1.09 -2.52 18.92
CA PHE A 73 -1.23 -1.97 20.27
C PHE A 73 -1.87 -0.58 20.25
N ASP A 74 -2.60 -0.24 21.30
CA ASP A 74 -3.01 1.15 21.55
C ASP A 74 -1.82 1.98 22.07
N TYR A 75 -1.96 3.31 22.04
CA TYR A 75 -0.87 4.22 22.42
C TYR A 75 -0.42 4.08 23.87
N ARG A 76 -1.30 3.69 24.82
CA ARG A 76 -0.92 3.47 26.22
C ARG A 76 -0.09 2.20 26.36
N SER A 77 -0.48 1.14 25.65
CA SER A 77 0.30 -0.08 25.59
C SER A 77 1.68 0.14 24.95
N ILE A 78 1.78 0.98 23.91
CA ILE A 78 3.06 1.37 23.31
C ILE A 78 3.94 2.08 24.32
N GLN A 79 3.41 3.04 25.09
CA GLN A 79 4.17 3.68 26.18
C GLN A 79 4.66 2.65 27.21
N GLY A 80 3.83 1.69 27.61
CA GLY A 80 4.22 0.62 28.53
C GLY A 80 5.34 -0.25 27.99
N ILE A 81 5.25 -0.64 26.70
CA ILE A 81 6.30 -1.41 26.02
C ILE A 81 7.62 -0.61 26.01
N CYS A 82 7.58 0.67 25.61
CA CYS A 82 8.78 1.53 25.61
C CYS A 82 9.35 1.71 27.02
N GLY A 83 8.48 1.80 28.06
CA GLY A 83 8.90 1.85 29.46
C GLY A 83 9.68 0.60 29.88
N THR A 84 9.15 -0.58 29.56
CA THR A 84 9.84 -1.84 29.84
C THR A 84 11.17 -1.97 29.08
N LEU A 85 11.20 -1.53 27.81
CA LEU A 85 12.45 -1.53 27.03
C LEU A 85 13.49 -0.59 27.61
N SER A 86 13.10 0.57 28.13
CA SER A 86 14.03 1.54 28.76
C SER A 86 14.70 1.01 30.02
N GLU A 87 14.08 0.07 30.73
CA GLU A 87 14.68 -0.61 31.89
C GLU A 87 15.78 -1.60 31.48
N LYS A 88 15.78 -2.07 30.25
CA LYS A 88 16.68 -3.11 29.74
C LYS A 88 17.72 -2.57 28.75
N ILE A 89 17.40 -1.49 28.07
CA ILE A 89 18.23 -0.91 27.02
C ILE A 89 18.58 0.51 27.40
N PHE A 90 19.87 0.75 27.65
CA PHE A 90 20.36 2.07 28.03
C PHE A 90 20.08 3.11 26.93
N GLY A 91 19.53 4.25 27.35
CA GLY A 91 19.20 5.35 26.41
C GLY A 91 17.92 5.14 25.60
N PHE A 92 17.16 4.06 25.83
CA PHE A 92 15.91 3.83 25.11
C PHE A 92 14.86 4.89 25.53
N PRO A 93 14.28 5.64 24.58
CA PRO A 93 13.36 6.71 24.90
C PRO A 93 11.97 6.18 25.30
N VAL A 94 11.31 6.92 26.21
CA VAL A 94 9.93 6.65 26.62
C VAL A 94 9.06 7.85 26.31
N ASN A 95 8.16 7.71 25.36
CA ASN A 95 7.25 8.76 24.93
C ASN A 95 5.90 8.63 25.65
N ASN A 96 5.32 9.76 26.04
CA ASN A 96 3.96 9.76 26.57
C ASN A 96 2.94 9.42 25.46
N TYR A 97 1.95 8.59 25.80
CA TYR A 97 0.93 8.11 24.83
C TYR A 97 0.21 9.24 24.09
N THR A 98 0.00 10.40 24.72
CA THR A 98 -0.63 11.55 24.06
C THR A 98 0.27 12.16 22.99
N ASN A 99 1.58 12.26 23.29
CA ASN A 99 2.55 12.75 22.33
C ASN A 99 2.81 11.71 21.23
N ALA A 100 2.92 10.42 21.58
CA ALA A 100 2.98 9.33 20.60
C ALA A 100 1.81 9.39 19.62
N CYS A 101 0.58 9.52 20.11
CA CYS A 101 -0.59 9.67 19.26
C CYS A 101 -0.48 10.87 18.29
N ARG A 102 -0.05 12.04 18.78
CA ARG A 102 0.12 13.23 17.93
C ARG A 102 1.22 13.06 16.91
N ARG A 103 2.39 12.56 17.34
CA ARG A 103 3.58 12.44 16.51
C ARG A 103 3.42 11.34 15.45
N ILE A 104 2.89 10.17 15.80
CA ILE A 104 2.64 9.08 14.86
C ILE A 104 1.63 9.49 13.76
N ASN A 105 0.58 10.24 14.13
CA ASN A 105 -0.40 10.70 13.14
C ASN A 105 0.08 11.90 12.29
N ALA A 106 1.13 12.59 12.70
CA ALA A 106 1.79 13.65 11.93
C ALA A 106 3.05 13.17 11.20
N LEU A 107 3.47 11.91 11.41
CA LEU A 107 4.65 11.35 10.77
C LEU A 107 4.37 11.02 9.30
N GLU A 108 5.13 11.63 8.42
CA GLU A 108 5.11 11.31 6.99
C GLU A 108 6.03 10.13 6.72
N LEU A 109 5.45 8.93 6.66
CA LEU A 109 6.17 7.74 6.22
C LEU A 109 6.21 7.69 4.69
N ASN A 110 7.37 7.34 4.17
CA ASN A 110 7.59 7.15 2.75
C ASN A 110 7.72 5.66 2.40
N LEU A 111 7.31 5.34 1.18
CA LEU A 111 7.62 4.04 0.59
C LEU A 111 9.15 3.92 0.45
N PRO A 112 9.69 2.69 0.60
CA PRO A 112 11.09 2.45 0.29
C PRO A 112 11.43 2.94 -1.12
N GLU A 113 12.64 3.46 -1.30
CA GLU A 113 13.11 3.85 -2.62
C GLU A 113 13.19 2.63 -3.53
N ILE A 114 12.81 2.83 -4.77
CA ILE A 114 12.80 1.80 -5.80
C ILE A 114 13.70 2.27 -6.93
N ASP A 115 14.65 1.44 -7.26
CA ASP A 115 15.47 1.63 -8.44
C ASP A 115 14.67 1.21 -9.69
N PHE A 116 14.64 2.08 -10.70
CA PHE A 116 13.93 1.87 -11.95
C PHE A 116 14.87 1.47 -13.10
N ASP A 117 15.93 0.72 -12.82
CA ASP A 117 16.88 0.24 -13.83
C ASP A 117 16.22 -0.56 -14.95
N LYS A 118 15.17 -1.30 -14.60
CA LYS A 118 14.40 -2.15 -15.53
C LYS A 118 13.02 -1.58 -15.81
N PRO A 119 12.48 -1.83 -17.01
CA PRO A 119 11.07 -1.53 -17.28
C PRO A 119 10.16 -2.28 -16.31
N ILE A 120 9.12 -1.60 -15.82
CA ILE A 120 8.16 -2.16 -14.86
C ILE A 120 6.78 -2.39 -15.47
N TYR A 121 6.04 -3.32 -14.90
CA TYR A 121 4.66 -3.63 -15.25
C TYR A 121 3.76 -3.21 -14.09
N VAL A 122 2.93 -2.22 -14.29
CA VAL A 122 2.14 -1.63 -13.19
C VAL A 122 0.71 -2.16 -13.17
N GLY A 123 0.25 -2.53 -11.98
CA GLY A 123 -1.15 -2.83 -11.70
C GLY A 123 -1.73 -1.80 -10.75
N ASN A 124 -2.98 -1.40 -10.98
CA ASN A 124 -3.72 -0.52 -10.08
C ASN A 124 -5.05 -1.16 -9.68
N ASP A 125 -5.38 -1.01 -8.41
CA ASP A 125 -6.64 -1.53 -7.85
C ASP A 125 -7.00 -0.76 -6.58
N GLY A 126 -8.26 -0.82 -6.17
CA GLY A 126 -8.79 -0.18 -4.99
C GLY A 126 -9.48 -1.13 -4.03
N SER A 127 -9.29 -0.94 -2.74
CA SER A 127 -9.98 -1.74 -1.72
C SER A 127 -10.48 -0.88 -0.56
N GLY A 128 -11.64 -1.25 -0.01
CA GLY A 128 -12.19 -0.64 1.19
C GLY A 128 -11.46 -1.09 2.46
N ILE A 129 -11.24 -0.16 3.38
CA ILE A 129 -10.74 -0.40 4.72
C ILE A 129 -11.84 0.00 5.70
N LYS A 130 -12.16 -0.85 6.66
CA LYS A 130 -13.25 -0.64 7.63
C LYS A 130 -12.86 0.39 8.67
N VAL A 131 -13.83 1.21 9.08
CA VAL A 131 -13.69 2.15 10.20
C VAL A 131 -14.37 1.56 11.43
N SER A 132 -13.64 1.39 12.54
CA SER A 132 -14.08 0.64 13.72
C SER A 132 -15.35 1.19 14.39
N ASN A 133 -15.51 2.52 14.41
CA ASN A 133 -16.62 3.16 15.13
C ASN A 133 -17.90 3.31 14.31
N ARG A 134 -18.01 2.66 13.14
CA ARG A 134 -19.16 2.71 12.25
C ARG A 134 -19.63 1.31 11.85
N GLY A 135 -19.84 0.45 12.87
CA GLY A 135 -20.31 -0.92 12.70
C GLY A 135 -21.79 -1.02 12.27
N GLU A 136 -22.24 -2.24 12.02
CA GLU A 136 -23.61 -2.55 11.57
C GLU A 136 -24.68 -1.99 12.53
N TRP A 137 -24.44 -2.08 13.83
CA TRP A 137 -25.33 -1.53 14.86
C TRP A 137 -25.52 -0.01 14.74
N MET A 138 -24.44 0.75 14.54
CA MET A 138 -24.50 2.20 14.32
C MET A 138 -25.27 2.53 13.04
N ARG A 139 -25.09 1.73 11.99
CA ARG A 139 -25.83 1.87 10.75
C ARG A 139 -27.33 1.65 10.92
N GLN A 140 -27.71 0.59 11.62
CA GLN A 140 -29.12 0.25 11.84
C GLN A 140 -29.82 1.24 12.77
N LYS A 141 -29.16 1.60 13.88
CA LYS A 141 -29.74 2.49 14.90
C LYS A 141 -29.78 3.95 14.50
N TRP A 142 -28.70 4.43 13.82
CA TRP A 142 -28.54 5.86 13.53
C TRP A 142 -28.60 6.19 12.04
N HIS A 143 -28.96 5.22 11.19
CA HIS A 143 -28.98 5.34 9.72
C HIS A 143 -27.72 5.93 9.10
N VAL A 144 -26.58 5.79 9.78
CA VAL A 144 -25.28 6.28 9.33
C VAL A 144 -24.71 5.30 8.31
N ARG A 145 -24.23 5.79 7.16
CA ARG A 145 -23.57 4.94 6.17
C ARG A 145 -22.37 4.23 6.79
N ARG A 146 -22.12 2.96 6.40
CA ARG A 146 -20.91 2.25 6.78
C ARG A 146 -19.70 3.13 6.50
N GLY A 147 -18.85 3.33 7.52
CA GLY A 147 -17.60 4.05 7.34
C GLY A 147 -16.58 3.15 6.64
N TRP A 148 -16.32 3.45 5.39
CA TRP A 148 -15.23 2.87 4.63
C TRP A 148 -14.35 4.00 4.15
N ILE A 149 -13.05 3.81 4.30
CA ILE A 149 -12.05 4.57 3.56
C ILE A 149 -11.54 3.69 2.44
N LYS A 150 -11.30 4.30 1.29
CA LYS A 150 -10.80 3.59 0.11
C LYS A 150 -9.29 3.80 0.00
N ALA A 151 -8.56 2.70 -0.08
CA ALA A 151 -7.15 2.71 -0.47
C ALA A 151 -7.04 2.29 -1.93
N VAL A 152 -6.35 3.09 -2.74
CA VAL A 152 -6.00 2.77 -4.13
C VAL A 152 -4.49 2.67 -4.23
N ILE A 153 -4.01 1.54 -4.72
CA ILE A 153 -2.58 1.26 -4.83
C ILE A 153 -2.17 1.10 -6.29
N THR A 154 -0.95 1.51 -6.58
CA THR A 154 -0.23 1.13 -7.81
C THR A 154 1.00 0.36 -7.41
N MET A 155 1.21 -0.80 -8.00
CA MET A 155 2.35 -1.67 -7.70
C MET A 155 2.98 -2.22 -8.98
N ASP A 156 4.24 -2.58 -8.90
CA ASP A 156 4.86 -3.43 -9.91
C ASP A 156 4.38 -4.87 -9.69
N VAL A 157 3.75 -5.44 -10.71
CA VAL A 157 3.12 -6.76 -10.62
C VAL A 157 4.12 -7.91 -10.65
N GLU A 158 5.33 -7.69 -11.17
CA GLU A 158 6.42 -8.67 -11.20
C GLU A 158 7.17 -8.72 -9.86
N SER A 159 7.76 -7.61 -9.45
CA SER A 159 8.49 -7.53 -8.17
C SER A 159 7.55 -7.52 -6.97
N LYS A 160 6.27 -7.25 -7.17
CA LYS A 160 5.23 -7.10 -6.13
C LYS A 160 5.50 -5.95 -5.17
N LYS A 161 6.34 -4.99 -5.54
CA LYS A 161 6.63 -3.77 -4.76
C LYS A 161 5.52 -2.74 -4.95
N LEU A 162 5.11 -2.12 -3.86
CA LEU A 162 4.17 -1.00 -3.89
C LEU A 162 4.89 0.26 -4.37
N LEU A 163 4.37 0.88 -5.42
CA LEU A 163 4.97 2.05 -6.07
C LEU A 163 4.34 3.36 -5.60
N ASP A 164 3.03 3.35 -5.36
CA ASP A 164 2.29 4.52 -4.90
C ASP A 164 0.98 4.12 -4.22
N ILE A 165 0.47 4.98 -3.35
CA ILE A 165 -0.78 4.76 -2.61
C ILE A 165 -1.50 6.07 -2.33
N GLU A 166 -2.79 6.09 -2.63
CA GLU A 166 -3.72 7.12 -2.15
C GLU A 166 -4.82 6.52 -1.28
N VAL A 167 -5.15 7.22 -0.19
CA VAL A 167 -6.24 6.82 0.73
C VAL A 167 -7.19 7.99 0.92
N PHE A 168 -8.50 7.74 0.78
CA PHE A 168 -9.53 8.79 0.88
C PHE A 168 -10.87 8.21 1.33
N GLU A 169 -11.75 9.05 1.89
CA GLU A 169 -13.14 8.69 2.20
C GLU A 169 -14.06 8.93 1.00
N LYS A 170 -13.90 10.10 0.37
CA LYS A 170 -14.59 10.51 -0.86
C LYS A 170 -13.58 11.20 -1.75
N GLY A 171 -13.51 10.84 -2.99
CA GLY A 171 -12.50 11.41 -3.87
C GLY A 171 -12.67 10.97 -5.30
N ASP A 172 -11.57 11.08 -6.02
CA ASP A 172 -11.47 10.72 -7.41
C ASP A 172 -11.72 9.24 -7.67
N SER A 173 -12.00 8.93 -8.89
CA SER A 173 -12.13 7.53 -9.30
C SER A 173 -10.75 6.85 -9.40
N GLU A 174 -10.71 5.53 -9.24
CA GLU A 174 -9.48 4.73 -9.40
C GLU A 174 -8.70 5.04 -10.68
N PRO A 175 -9.34 5.18 -11.86
CA PRO A 175 -8.62 5.53 -13.08
C PRO A 175 -7.95 6.91 -13.04
N ASP A 176 -8.53 7.89 -12.34
CA ASP A 176 -7.93 9.24 -12.24
C ASP A 176 -6.71 9.21 -11.31
N ILE A 177 -6.80 8.41 -10.24
CA ILE A 177 -5.68 8.16 -9.33
C ILE A 177 -4.57 7.40 -10.07
N PHE A 178 -4.92 6.35 -10.82
CA PHE A 178 -3.94 5.59 -11.59
C PHE A 178 -3.19 6.48 -12.59
N GLU A 179 -3.90 7.38 -13.27
CA GLU A 179 -3.28 8.35 -14.17
C GLU A 179 -2.27 9.26 -13.43
N ARG A 180 -2.60 9.72 -12.21
CA ARG A 180 -1.68 10.53 -11.38
C ARG A 180 -0.45 9.72 -10.98
N HIS A 181 -0.64 8.49 -10.51
CA HIS A 181 0.46 7.60 -10.13
C HIS A 181 1.39 7.34 -11.33
N ILE A 182 0.86 7.03 -12.52
CA ILE A 182 1.66 6.87 -13.76
C ILE A 182 2.52 8.10 -14.02
N LYS A 183 1.92 9.30 -13.98
CA LYS A 183 2.66 10.55 -14.21
C LYS A 183 3.74 10.79 -13.15
N THR A 184 3.46 10.48 -11.90
CA THR A 184 4.42 10.60 -10.79
C THR A 184 5.58 9.63 -10.96
N LEU A 185 5.30 8.37 -11.31
CA LEU A 185 6.32 7.35 -11.55
C LEU A 185 7.24 7.71 -12.73
N ILE A 186 6.67 8.20 -13.84
CA ILE A 186 7.46 8.67 -14.99
C ILE A 186 8.36 9.84 -14.60
N LYS A 187 7.86 10.80 -13.81
CA LYS A 187 8.69 11.91 -13.29
C LYS A 187 9.83 11.44 -12.39
N LYS A 188 9.66 10.31 -11.69
CA LYS A 188 10.71 9.66 -10.89
C LYS A 188 11.67 8.79 -11.71
N GLY A 189 11.52 8.78 -13.04
CA GLY A 189 12.40 8.04 -13.94
C GLY A 189 11.95 6.61 -14.28
N ALA A 190 10.77 6.18 -13.82
CA ALA A 190 10.26 4.85 -14.11
C ALA A 190 9.97 4.67 -15.61
N ARG A 191 10.45 3.56 -16.16
CA ARG A 191 10.10 3.09 -17.51
C ARG A 191 8.97 2.07 -17.41
N ILE A 192 7.75 2.51 -17.67
CA ILE A 192 6.55 1.66 -17.56
C ILE A 192 6.31 1.00 -18.90
N LYS A 193 6.37 -0.33 -18.97
CA LYS A 193 6.12 -1.11 -20.18
C LYS A 193 4.64 -1.38 -20.37
N LYS A 194 3.94 -1.80 -19.31
CA LYS A 194 2.52 -2.18 -19.38
C LYS A 194 1.77 -1.71 -18.12
N GLY A 195 0.52 -1.30 -18.29
CA GLY A 195 -0.38 -0.97 -17.20
C GLY A 195 -1.64 -1.81 -17.21
N CYS A 196 -1.98 -2.43 -16.06
CA CYS A 196 -3.11 -3.32 -15.88
C CYS A 196 -4.17 -2.69 -14.97
N GLY A 197 -5.44 -2.83 -15.32
CA GLY A 197 -6.57 -2.38 -14.52
C GLY A 197 -7.85 -3.14 -14.84
N ASP A 198 -8.79 -3.16 -13.91
CA ASP A 198 -10.09 -3.81 -14.10
C ASP A 198 -11.06 -2.98 -14.95
N GLY A 199 -12.32 -3.42 -15.05
CA GLY A 199 -13.35 -2.70 -15.81
C GLY A 199 -13.71 -1.31 -15.25
N ALA A 200 -13.34 -0.98 -14.00
CA ALA A 200 -13.48 0.39 -13.48
C ALA A 200 -12.52 1.35 -14.19
N HIS A 201 -11.36 0.85 -14.64
CA HIS A 201 -10.33 1.60 -15.34
C HIS A 201 -10.64 1.89 -16.82
N ASP A 202 -11.78 1.43 -17.34
CA ASP A 202 -12.22 1.70 -18.72
C ASP A 202 -12.61 3.18 -18.91
N LYS A 203 -11.63 4.08 -18.87
CA LYS A 203 -11.78 5.52 -19.12
C LYS A 203 -10.89 5.98 -20.28
N ARG A 204 -11.47 6.76 -21.22
CA ARG A 204 -10.78 7.33 -22.36
C ARG A 204 -9.49 8.09 -22.00
N LYS A 205 -9.55 8.87 -20.92
CA LYS A 205 -8.41 9.66 -20.44
C LYS A 205 -7.22 8.79 -20.10
N LEU A 206 -7.44 7.66 -19.43
CA LEU A 206 -6.38 6.73 -19.05
C LEU A 206 -5.75 6.05 -20.28
N PHE A 207 -6.58 5.59 -21.24
CA PHE A 207 -6.07 5.05 -22.52
C PHE A 207 -5.23 6.07 -23.28
N ASN A 208 -5.67 7.33 -23.35
CA ASN A 208 -4.93 8.39 -24.03
C ASN A 208 -3.60 8.70 -23.30
N THR A 209 -3.59 8.63 -21.98
CA THR A 209 -2.36 8.78 -21.20
C THR A 209 -1.38 7.66 -21.48
N PHE A 210 -1.84 6.41 -21.56
CA PHE A 210 -0.98 5.29 -21.89
C PHE A 210 -0.44 5.41 -23.32
N GLU A 211 -1.28 5.75 -24.29
CA GLU A 211 -0.85 5.99 -25.68
C GLU A 211 0.20 7.11 -25.77
N LYS A 212 -0.01 8.23 -25.04
CA LYS A 212 0.92 9.36 -25.00
C LYS A 212 2.32 8.98 -24.50
N TYR A 213 2.41 8.07 -23.52
CA TYR A 213 3.69 7.65 -22.93
C TYR A 213 4.22 6.33 -23.51
N GLY A 214 3.59 5.77 -24.55
CA GLY A 214 4.00 4.51 -25.16
C GLY A 214 3.83 3.29 -24.23
N ILE A 215 2.91 3.35 -23.28
CA ILE A 215 2.65 2.28 -22.32
C ILE A 215 1.63 1.31 -22.93
N GLU A 216 1.98 0.02 -22.97
CA GLU A 216 1.00 -1.02 -23.30
C GLU A 216 -0.11 -1.06 -22.24
N HIS A 217 -1.33 -1.29 -22.66
CA HIS A 217 -2.45 -1.37 -21.74
C HIS A 217 -3.08 -2.78 -21.72
N ALA A 218 -3.36 -3.26 -20.51
CA ALA A 218 -4.21 -4.40 -20.22
C ALA A 218 -5.38 -3.93 -19.34
N LEU A 219 -6.12 -2.93 -19.84
CA LEU A 219 -7.30 -2.35 -19.18
C LEU A 219 -8.54 -3.07 -19.71
N LYS A 220 -9.23 -3.79 -18.84
CA LYS A 220 -10.41 -4.57 -19.23
C LYS A 220 -11.54 -3.62 -19.65
N PRO A 221 -12.04 -3.72 -20.91
CA PRO A 221 -13.22 -2.98 -21.33
C PRO A 221 -14.48 -3.40 -20.54
N ARG A 222 -15.38 -2.46 -20.28
CA ARG A 222 -16.68 -2.77 -19.69
C ARG A 222 -17.53 -3.56 -20.68
N SER A 223 -18.44 -4.39 -20.17
CA SER A 223 -19.35 -5.21 -21.01
C SER A 223 -20.18 -4.37 -21.99
N ASN A 224 -20.60 -3.17 -21.57
CA ASN A 224 -21.36 -2.22 -22.37
C ASN A 224 -20.50 -1.19 -23.11
N ALA A 225 -19.18 -1.40 -23.22
CA ALA A 225 -18.27 -0.45 -23.83
C ALA A 225 -18.60 -0.22 -25.33
N SER A 226 -18.68 1.07 -25.72
CA SER A 226 -18.92 1.46 -27.12
C SER A 226 -17.64 1.34 -27.93
N THR A 227 -17.75 0.83 -29.15
CA THR A 227 -16.66 0.75 -30.13
C THR A 227 -16.34 2.09 -30.81
N LYS A 228 -17.15 3.12 -30.58
CA LYS A 228 -16.93 4.47 -31.12
C LYS A 228 -15.78 5.14 -30.40
N ALA A 229 -14.87 5.80 -31.14
CA ALA A 229 -13.65 6.42 -30.56
C ALA A 229 -13.98 7.52 -29.54
N ARG A 230 -14.87 8.45 -29.86
CA ARG A 230 -15.30 9.53 -28.94
C ARG A 230 -14.15 10.20 -28.19
N GLY A 231 -13.03 10.49 -28.88
CA GLY A 231 -11.84 11.10 -28.31
C GLY A 231 -10.78 10.14 -27.74
N SER A 232 -10.89 8.83 -27.99
CA SER A 232 -9.85 7.86 -27.68
C SER A 232 -9.86 6.74 -28.71
N ILE A 233 -8.94 6.79 -29.67
CA ILE A 233 -8.80 5.79 -30.73
C ILE A 233 -8.26 4.49 -30.11
N SER A 234 -7.28 4.60 -29.22
CA SER A 234 -6.68 3.47 -28.51
C SER A 234 -7.73 2.64 -27.76
N ARG A 235 -8.58 3.29 -26.97
CA ARG A 235 -9.70 2.63 -26.30
C ARG A 235 -10.66 1.95 -27.28
N ALA A 236 -11.01 2.62 -28.37
CA ALA A 236 -11.94 2.05 -29.36
C ALA A 236 -11.38 0.80 -30.04
N ARG A 237 -10.07 0.78 -30.35
CA ARG A 237 -9.36 -0.41 -30.87
C ARG A 237 -9.44 -1.54 -29.85
N GLU A 238 -9.14 -1.25 -28.58
CA GLU A 238 -9.15 -2.25 -27.52
C GLU A 238 -10.54 -2.85 -27.29
N VAL A 239 -11.59 -2.03 -27.30
CA VAL A 239 -12.98 -2.50 -27.18
C VAL A 239 -13.37 -3.40 -28.35
N ARG A 240 -12.97 -3.06 -29.59
CA ARG A 240 -13.22 -3.92 -30.77
C ARG A 240 -12.51 -5.27 -30.63
N LYS A 241 -11.22 -5.22 -30.28
CA LYS A 241 -10.40 -6.42 -30.05
C LYS A 241 -10.98 -7.32 -28.96
N PHE A 242 -11.40 -6.72 -27.83
CA PHE A 242 -12.04 -7.46 -26.75
C PHE A 242 -13.34 -8.13 -27.17
N LYS A 243 -14.16 -7.47 -28.00
CA LYS A 243 -15.41 -8.04 -28.52
C LYS A 243 -15.19 -9.14 -29.56
N GLU A 244 -14.14 -9.03 -30.36
CA GLU A 244 -13.76 -10.00 -31.39
C GLU A 244 -13.18 -11.28 -30.76
N LEU A 245 -12.22 -11.16 -29.85
CA LEU A 245 -11.53 -12.28 -29.24
C LEU A 245 -12.31 -12.96 -28.11
N GLY A 246 -13.21 -12.23 -27.46
CA GLY A 246 -13.81 -12.63 -26.20
C GLY A 246 -12.82 -12.50 -25.03
N TYR A 247 -13.35 -12.67 -23.81
CA TYR A 247 -12.56 -12.42 -22.59
C TYR A 247 -11.34 -13.35 -22.46
N GLU A 248 -11.49 -14.64 -22.70
CA GLU A 248 -10.42 -15.63 -22.44
C GLU A 248 -9.20 -15.38 -23.31
N LYS A 249 -9.39 -15.31 -24.63
CA LYS A 249 -8.30 -15.07 -25.59
C LYS A 249 -7.68 -13.69 -25.41
N TRP A 250 -8.51 -12.67 -25.13
CA TRP A 250 -8.02 -11.32 -24.83
C TRP A 250 -7.18 -11.29 -23.57
N ALA A 251 -7.62 -11.97 -22.50
CA ALA A 251 -6.90 -12.00 -21.23
C ALA A 251 -5.57 -12.74 -21.34
N GLU A 252 -5.51 -13.79 -22.14
CA GLU A 252 -4.27 -14.52 -22.45
C GLU A 252 -3.30 -13.63 -23.22
N GLU A 253 -3.75 -13.01 -24.32
CA GLU A 253 -2.92 -12.14 -25.16
C GLU A 253 -2.36 -10.93 -24.38
N LYS A 254 -3.16 -10.35 -23.50
CA LYS A 254 -2.78 -9.20 -22.68
C LYS A 254 -2.01 -9.59 -21.42
N GLU A 255 -1.83 -10.88 -21.14
CA GLU A 255 -1.27 -11.38 -19.87
C GLU A 255 -2.02 -10.79 -18.65
N TYR A 256 -3.34 -10.61 -18.78
CA TYR A 256 -4.18 -9.90 -17.82
C TYR A 256 -4.17 -10.53 -16.41
N GLY A 257 -3.82 -11.81 -16.33
CA GLY A 257 -3.67 -12.54 -15.06
C GLY A 257 -2.66 -11.91 -14.11
N MET A 258 -1.68 -11.14 -14.58
CA MET A 258 -0.70 -10.45 -13.74
C MET A 258 -1.37 -9.49 -12.74
N ARG A 259 -2.54 -8.94 -13.06
CA ARG A 259 -3.33 -8.05 -12.20
C ARG A 259 -3.63 -8.65 -10.81
N TRP A 260 -3.78 -9.98 -10.72
CA TRP A 260 -4.07 -10.66 -9.45
C TRP A 260 -3.07 -10.37 -8.33
N SER A 261 -1.87 -9.88 -8.68
CA SER A 261 -0.86 -9.47 -7.70
C SER A 261 -1.36 -8.34 -6.80
N THR A 262 -2.20 -7.42 -7.30
CA THR A 262 -2.75 -6.30 -6.54
C THR A 262 -3.72 -6.78 -5.45
N GLU A 263 -4.58 -7.73 -5.77
CA GLU A 263 -5.50 -8.34 -4.81
C GLU A 263 -4.72 -9.10 -3.71
N GLY A 264 -3.64 -9.78 -4.11
CA GLY A 264 -2.72 -10.44 -3.17
C GLY A 264 -2.07 -9.45 -2.19
N LYS A 265 -1.70 -8.26 -2.65
CA LYS A 265 -1.13 -7.20 -1.81
C LYS A 265 -2.13 -6.74 -0.74
N PHE A 266 -3.36 -6.39 -1.13
CA PHE A 266 -4.41 -6.01 -0.17
C PHE A 266 -4.66 -7.11 0.87
N SER A 267 -4.79 -8.35 0.43
CA SER A 267 -4.97 -9.49 1.32
C SER A 267 -3.82 -9.64 2.33
N SER A 268 -2.59 -9.45 1.88
CA SER A 268 -1.39 -9.57 2.72
C SER A 268 -1.31 -8.48 3.78
N VAL A 269 -1.54 -7.22 3.40
CA VAL A 269 -1.55 -6.07 4.32
C VAL A 269 -2.67 -6.23 5.35
N LYS A 270 -3.89 -6.57 4.91
CA LYS A 270 -5.03 -6.75 5.81
C LYS A 270 -4.84 -7.90 6.80
N ARG A 271 -4.21 -9.00 6.37
CA ARG A 271 -3.88 -10.12 7.28
C ARG A 271 -2.79 -9.76 8.28
N LYS A 272 -1.80 -8.97 7.87
CA LYS A 272 -0.68 -8.59 8.74
C LYS A 272 -1.07 -7.52 9.76
N PHE A 273 -1.71 -6.45 9.33
CA PHE A 273 -1.99 -5.27 10.14
C PHE A 273 -3.48 -5.04 10.45
N GLY A 274 -4.34 -5.99 10.08
CA GLY A 274 -5.79 -5.87 10.24
C GLY A 274 -6.44 -4.96 9.20
N GLU A 275 -7.73 -5.21 8.95
CA GLU A 275 -8.53 -4.50 7.94
C GLU A 275 -9.29 -3.28 8.51
N ILE A 276 -9.10 -2.96 9.79
CA ILE A 276 -9.86 -1.95 10.51
C ILE A 276 -8.93 -0.82 10.94
N VAL A 277 -9.32 0.44 10.71
CA VAL A 277 -8.69 1.60 11.33
C VAL A 277 -9.39 1.96 12.64
N ARG A 278 -8.61 2.31 13.67
CA ARG A 278 -9.10 2.61 15.02
C ARG A 278 -9.24 4.11 15.28
N SER A 279 -8.54 4.93 14.51
CA SER A 279 -8.61 6.38 14.61
C SER A 279 -10.03 6.90 14.41
N THR A 280 -10.41 7.94 15.13
CA THR A 280 -11.75 8.57 15.06
C THR A 280 -11.77 9.84 14.20
N LYS A 281 -10.66 10.58 14.16
CA LYS A 281 -10.52 11.77 13.31
C LYS A 281 -10.23 11.37 11.87
N LYS A 282 -10.91 11.99 10.92
CA LYS A 282 -10.83 11.67 9.48
C LYS A 282 -9.40 11.59 8.95
N ASN A 283 -8.61 12.63 9.19
CA ASN A 283 -7.21 12.65 8.71
C ASN A 283 -6.38 11.52 9.32
N ASN A 284 -6.56 11.25 10.62
CA ASN A 284 -5.86 10.17 11.29
C ASN A 284 -6.28 8.78 10.75
N MET A 285 -7.56 8.61 10.36
CA MET A 285 -8.03 7.36 9.71
C MET A 285 -7.32 7.13 8.39
N ILE A 286 -7.18 8.18 7.58
CA ILE A 286 -6.51 8.14 6.27
C ILE A 286 -5.04 7.79 6.47
N GLU A 287 -4.35 8.48 7.38
CA GLU A 287 -2.94 8.23 7.65
C GLU A 287 -2.70 6.86 8.32
N GLU A 288 -3.58 6.40 9.19
CA GLU A 288 -3.48 5.04 9.76
C GLU A 288 -3.61 3.96 8.68
N ALA A 289 -4.55 4.14 7.75
CA ALA A 289 -4.70 3.21 6.65
C ALA A 289 -3.48 3.23 5.70
N ARG A 290 -3.01 4.42 5.31
CA ARG A 290 -1.82 4.61 4.45
C ARG A 290 -0.59 3.98 5.09
N ARG A 291 -0.38 4.23 6.38
CA ARG A 291 0.74 3.71 7.17
C ARG A 291 0.83 2.19 7.14
N LYS A 292 -0.28 1.45 7.23
CA LYS A 292 -0.28 -0.01 7.15
C LYS A 292 0.37 -0.55 5.88
N PHE A 293 0.12 0.10 4.74
CA PHE A 293 0.73 -0.31 3.48
C PHE A 293 2.22 0.03 3.42
N ILE A 294 2.60 1.21 3.89
CA ILE A 294 4.01 1.65 3.89
C ILE A 294 4.84 0.77 4.83
N LEU A 295 4.36 0.54 6.06
CA LEU A 295 5.01 -0.35 7.01
C LEU A 295 5.14 -1.78 6.47
N TYR A 296 4.15 -2.24 5.69
CA TYR A 296 4.25 -3.53 5.04
C TYR A 296 5.39 -3.59 4.02
N GLU A 297 5.54 -2.55 3.21
CA GLU A 297 6.63 -2.47 2.23
C GLU A 297 7.99 -2.35 2.93
N GLN A 298 8.12 -1.51 3.94
CA GLN A 298 9.36 -1.38 4.72
C GLN A 298 9.76 -2.74 5.34
N MET A 299 8.81 -3.46 5.96
CA MET A 299 9.04 -4.79 6.50
C MET A 299 9.48 -5.80 5.42
N MET A 300 8.87 -5.73 4.23
CA MET A 300 9.24 -6.63 3.12
C MET A 300 10.64 -6.31 2.59
N THR A 301 10.95 -5.03 2.40
CA THR A 301 12.28 -4.57 1.96
C THR A 301 13.35 -4.96 2.98
N TYR A 302 13.13 -4.75 4.27
CA TYR A 302 14.05 -5.18 5.33
C TYR A 302 14.34 -6.70 5.28
N ALA A 303 13.33 -7.50 4.98
CA ALA A 303 13.49 -8.96 4.90
C ALA A 303 14.16 -9.44 3.59
N GLU A 304 14.33 -8.56 2.61
CA GLU A 304 15.04 -8.84 1.36
C GLU A 304 16.51 -8.41 1.41
N ALA A 305 16.85 -7.44 2.27
CA ALA A 305 18.21 -7.02 2.57
C ALA A 305 18.96 -8.09 3.40
#